data_be06fd5f3e9b8c1bf13981eb9754e3ed
#
_entry.id   be06fd5f3e9b8c1bf13981eb9754e3ed
#
_cell.length_a   1.000
_cell.length_b   1.000
_cell.length_c   1.000
_cell.angle_alpha   90.00
_cell.angle_beta   90.00
_cell.angle_gamma   90.00
#
_symmetry.space_group_name_H-M   'P 1'
#
loop_
_entity.id
_entity.type
_entity.pdbx_description
1 polymer ?
#
loop_
_entity_poly.entity_id
_entity_poly.type
_entity_poly.pdbx_seq_one_letter_code
_entity_poly.pdbx_strand_id
1 'polypeptide(L)'
;DFVWTRVKKDLKKRLLILDEAWYIMKYEDSASFVYGIAKRARKYYLALTTATQDVQDFLSTDYGKAILSNSSIQMLLKQSVSEIDTVSQVFYLSSGEKQLLLSSNVGEGLFFAGQSHVAIRVVASPFENSIITSAPQELIKEDDRAKQTLDNTALQEPSDNPVIQNNPPEQNKNVNINPPLQKDSSL
;
A
#
# COMPACT_ATOMS: atom_id res chain seq x y z
N ASP A 1 -9.21 -12.47 19.33
CA ASP A 1 -8.52 -11.90 20.50
C ASP A 1 -7.06 -11.45 20.26
N PHE A 2 -6.28 -12.11 19.39
CA PHE A 2 -4.88 -11.75 19.14
C PHE A 2 -4.68 -10.27 18.78
N VAL A 3 -5.42 -9.76 17.80
CA VAL A 3 -5.32 -8.35 17.34
C VAL A 3 -5.58 -7.39 18.51
N TRP A 4 -6.64 -7.65 19.28
CA TRP A 4 -7.04 -6.79 20.38
C TRP A 4 -6.04 -6.79 21.54
N THR A 5 -5.49 -7.97 21.85
CA THR A 5 -4.41 -8.09 22.85
C THR A 5 -3.17 -7.30 22.44
N ARG A 6 -2.78 -7.40 21.16
CA ARG A 6 -1.64 -6.68 20.61
C ARG A 6 -1.85 -5.16 20.63
N VAL A 7 -3.05 -4.72 20.29
CA VAL A 7 -3.42 -3.29 20.28
C VAL A 7 -3.39 -2.67 21.67
N LYS A 8 -3.87 -3.39 22.70
CA LYS A 8 -3.87 -2.90 24.08
C LYS A 8 -2.49 -2.87 24.73
N LYS A 9 -1.62 -3.80 24.36
CA LYS A 9 -0.30 -3.95 24.97
C LYS A 9 0.64 -2.77 24.65
N ASP A 10 0.48 -2.17 23.47
CA ASP A 10 1.39 -1.14 22.98
C ASP A 10 0.59 -0.09 22.21
N LEU A 11 0.49 1.13 22.75
CA LEU A 11 -0.30 2.23 22.17
C LEU A 11 0.47 2.92 21.03
N LYS A 12 0.57 2.22 19.89
CA LYS A 12 1.13 2.74 18.63
C LYS A 12 0.03 3.01 17.61
N LYS A 13 0.28 3.93 16.69
CA LYS A 13 -0.60 4.11 15.52
C LYS A 13 -0.59 2.83 14.68
N ARG A 14 -1.77 2.29 14.41
CA ARG A 14 -1.97 1.07 13.61
C ARG A 14 -3.13 1.25 12.66
N LEU A 15 -3.03 0.55 11.55
CA LEU A 15 -4.11 0.40 10.59
C LEU A 15 -4.47 -1.09 10.53
N LEU A 16 -5.75 -1.41 10.74
CA LEU A 16 -6.33 -2.72 10.50
C LEU A 16 -7.18 -2.63 9.25
N ILE A 17 -6.82 -3.39 8.24
CA ILE A 17 -7.56 -3.45 6.98
C ILE A 17 -8.25 -4.80 6.92
N LEU A 18 -9.54 -4.79 6.70
CA LEU A 18 -10.38 -5.96 6.50
C LEU A 18 -10.91 -5.89 5.06
N ASP A 19 -10.34 -6.71 4.21
CA ASP A 19 -10.83 -6.91 2.86
C ASP A 19 -11.96 -7.94 2.85
N GLU A 20 -12.86 -7.85 1.86
CA GLU A 20 -14.07 -8.67 1.75
C GLU A 20 -14.89 -8.71 3.06
N ALA A 21 -15.09 -7.53 3.66
CA ALA A 21 -15.69 -7.39 4.98
C ALA A 21 -17.11 -7.97 5.07
N TRP A 22 -17.85 -8.04 3.95
CA TRP A 22 -19.16 -8.70 3.88
C TRP A 22 -19.11 -10.15 4.37
N TYR A 23 -18.01 -10.87 4.07
CA TYR A 23 -17.86 -12.26 4.51
C TYR A 23 -17.75 -12.39 6.03
N ILE A 24 -17.06 -11.45 6.67
CA ILE A 24 -16.91 -11.40 8.13
C ILE A 24 -18.27 -11.09 8.80
N MET A 25 -19.10 -10.28 8.14
CA MET A 25 -20.42 -9.88 8.67
C MET A 25 -21.44 -11.04 8.69
N LYS A 26 -21.23 -12.12 7.95
CA LYS A 26 -22.09 -13.31 7.97
C LYS A 26 -22.07 -14.07 9.31
N TYR A 27 -21.01 -13.92 10.08
CA TYR A 27 -20.81 -14.62 11.34
C TYR A 27 -20.96 -13.63 12.51
N GLU A 28 -21.97 -13.85 13.36
CA GLU A 28 -22.32 -12.94 14.45
C GLU A 28 -21.14 -12.60 15.37
N ASP A 29 -20.36 -13.61 15.79
CA ASP A 29 -19.19 -13.42 16.65
C ASP A 29 -18.13 -12.52 16.00
N SER A 30 -17.88 -12.73 14.71
CA SER A 30 -16.90 -11.94 13.95
C SER A 30 -17.40 -10.52 13.71
N ALA A 31 -18.68 -10.36 13.35
CA ALA A 31 -19.32 -9.06 13.15
C ALA A 31 -19.33 -8.24 14.44
N SER A 32 -19.70 -8.86 15.57
CA SER A 32 -19.68 -8.25 16.91
C SER A 32 -18.27 -7.83 17.32
N PHE A 33 -17.26 -8.64 16.99
CA PHE A 33 -15.86 -8.33 17.27
C PHE A 33 -15.39 -7.08 16.47
N VAL A 34 -15.64 -7.05 15.16
CA VAL A 34 -15.28 -5.91 14.28
C VAL A 34 -16.02 -4.64 14.71
N TYR A 35 -17.30 -4.74 15.03
CA TYR A 35 -18.07 -3.63 15.58
C TYR A 35 -17.47 -3.11 16.90
N GLY A 36 -17.08 -4.02 17.79
CA GLY A 36 -16.38 -3.67 19.02
C GLY A 36 -15.06 -2.93 18.78
N ILE A 37 -14.34 -3.27 17.70
CA ILE A 37 -13.16 -2.53 17.26
C ILE A 37 -13.57 -1.15 16.75
N ALA A 38 -14.54 -1.06 15.82
CA ALA A 38 -14.97 0.19 15.21
C ALA A 38 -15.34 1.25 16.27
N LYS A 39 -16.04 0.84 17.34
CA LYS A 39 -16.42 1.74 18.45
C LYS A 39 -15.26 2.19 19.32
N ARG A 40 -14.20 1.40 19.45
CA ARG A 40 -13.14 1.62 20.45
C ARG A 40 -11.77 1.91 19.86
N ALA A 41 -11.58 1.67 18.55
CA ALA A 41 -10.31 1.76 17.84
C ALA A 41 -9.59 3.10 18.10
N ARG A 42 -10.31 4.22 18.00
CA ARG A 42 -9.76 5.57 18.20
C ARG A 42 -9.03 5.72 19.54
N LYS A 43 -9.54 5.12 20.62
CA LYS A 43 -8.96 5.20 21.97
C LYS A 43 -7.56 4.53 22.03
N TYR A 44 -7.29 3.62 21.10
CA TYR A 44 -6.05 2.82 21.06
C TYR A 44 -5.18 3.16 19.86
N TYR A 45 -5.38 4.34 19.24
CA TYR A 45 -4.65 4.75 18.03
C TYR A 45 -4.74 3.74 16.88
N LEU A 46 -5.85 2.99 16.83
CA LEU A 46 -6.15 2.03 15.77
C LEU A 46 -7.11 2.68 14.78
N ALA A 47 -6.77 2.71 13.50
CA ALA A 47 -7.69 2.96 12.41
C ALA A 47 -8.19 1.63 11.86
N LEU A 48 -9.50 1.53 11.63
CA LEU A 48 -10.14 0.40 10.98
C LEU A 48 -10.54 0.83 9.56
N THR A 49 -10.13 0.05 8.57
CA THR A 49 -10.58 0.15 7.19
C THR A 49 -11.29 -1.13 6.82
N THR A 50 -12.50 -1.03 6.33
CA THR A 50 -13.26 -2.16 5.77
C THR A 50 -13.45 -1.93 4.28
N ALA A 51 -13.12 -2.91 3.46
CA ALA A 51 -13.41 -2.93 2.04
C ALA A 51 -14.43 -4.03 1.75
N THR A 52 -15.38 -3.77 0.87
CA THR A 52 -16.40 -4.74 0.46
C THR A 52 -16.84 -4.48 -0.96
N GLN A 53 -17.09 -5.53 -1.70
CA GLN A 53 -17.70 -5.47 -3.03
C GLN A 53 -19.23 -5.55 -2.93
N ASP A 54 -19.74 -6.22 -1.92
CA ASP A 54 -21.17 -6.40 -1.68
C ASP A 54 -21.64 -5.49 -0.54
N VAL A 55 -22.25 -4.38 -0.92
CA VAL A 55 -22.79 -3.39 0.04
C VAL A 55 -24.03 -3.94 0.72
N GLN A 56 -24.87 -4.68 0.00
CA GLN A 56 -26.13 -5.21 0.52
C GLN A 56 -25.86 -6.26 1.61
N ASP A 57 -24.97 -7.22 1.32
CA ASP A 57 -24.59 -8.26 2.30
C ASP A 57 -23.91 -7.62 3.53
N PHE A 58 -23.05 -6.62 3.33
CA PHE A 58 -22.41 -5.91 4.43
C PHE A 58 -23.44 -5.20 5.34
N LEU A 59 -24.45 -4.57 4.76
CA LEU A 59 -25.48 -3.82 5.48
C LEU A 59 -26.68 -4.68 5.91
N SER A 60 -26.69 -5.96 5.61
CA SER A 60 -27.75 -6.89 6.04
C SER A 60 -27.82 -7.02 7.57
N THR A 61 -26.73 -6.74 8.27
CA THR A 61 -26.62 -6.81 9.72
C THR A 61 -26.60 -5.43 10.36
N ASP A 62 -27.08 -5.32 11.59
CA ASP A 62 -26.99 -4.08 12.37
C ASP A 62 -25.55 -3.72 12.72
N TYR A 63 -24.65 -4.68 12.75
CA TYR A 63 -23.22 -4.47 12.93
C TYR A 63 -22.60 -3.73 11.73
N GLY A 64 -22.91 -4.14 10.51
CA GLY A 64 -22.46 -3.48 9.29
C GLY A 64 -22.95 -2.04 9.19
N LYS A 65 -24.24 -1.81 9.44
CA LYS A 65 -24.83 -0.46 9.49
C LYS A 65 -24.13 0.43 10.53
N ALA A 66 -23.85 -0.12 11.71
CA ALA A 66 -23.19 0.63 12.76
C ALA A 66 -21.69 0.90 12.45
N ILE A 67 -21.00 0.01 11.76
CA ILE A 67 -19.63 0.24 11.28
C ILE A 67 -19.63 1.38 10.25
N LEU A 68 -20.54 1.34 9.28
CA LEU A 68 -20.68 2.40 8.28
C LEU A 68 -20.93 3.76 8.94
N SER A 69 -21.89 3.83 9.89
CA SER A 69 -22.22 5.08 10.59
C SER A 69 -21.07 5.65 11.42
N ASN A 70 -20.13 4.80 11.86
CA ASN A 70 -18.92 5.24 12.59
C ASN A 70 -17.75 5.55 11.66
N SER A 71 -17.86 5.29 10.35
CA SER A 71 -16.82 5.55 9.37
C SER A 71 -16.89 7.00 8.89
N SER A 72 -15.97 7.83 9.34
CA SER A 72 -15.90 9.25 8.94
C SER A 72 -15.31 9.48 7.56
N ILE A 73 -14.61 8.50 7.01
CA ILE A 73 -14.08 8.49 5.64
C ILE A 73 -14.71 7.30 4.92
N GLN A 74 -15.29 7.56 3.75
CA GLN A 74 -15.91 6.52 2.94
C GLN A 74 -15.52 6.75 1.48
N MET A 75 -15.32 5.68 0.72
CA MET A 75 -14.98 5.72 -0.70
C MET A 75 -15.90 4.78 -1.45
N LEU A 76 -16.63 5.32 -2.40
CA LEU A 76 -17.48 4.56 -3.31
C LEU A 76 -16.81 4.55 -4.67
N LEU A 77 -16.45 3.37 -5.14
CA LEU A 77 -15.93 3.16 -6.48
C LEU A 77 -17.09 2.78 -7.42
N LYS A 78 -16.77 2.36 -8.66
CA LYS A 78 -17.76 1.91 -9.63
C LYS A 78 -18.76 0.92 -9.03
N GLN A 79 -20.03 1.15 -9.29
CA GLN A 79 -21.11 0.29 -8.84
C GLN A 79 -21.79 -0.42 -10.03
N SER A 80 -22.36 -1.59 -9.76
CA SER A 80 -23.19 -2.30 -10.69
C SER A 80 -24.62 -1.72 -10.75
N VAL A 81 -25.33 -1.99 -11.83
CA VAL A 81 -26.75 -1.58 -11.97
C VAL A 81 -27.63 -2.24 -10.90
N SER A 82 -27.27 -3.44 -10.45
CA SER A 82 -28.03 -4.15 -9.39
C SER A 82 -27.87 -3.55 -8.01
N GLU A 83 -26.69 -2.97 -7.71
CA GLU A 83 -26.35 -2.46 -6.38
C GLU A 83 -26.63 -0.96 -6.21
N ILE A 84 -26.62 -0.21 -7.32
CA ILE A 84 -26.62 1.25 -7.30
C ILE A 84 -27.81 1.86 -6.56
N ASP A 85 -28.98 1.22 -6.59
CA ASP A 85 -30.16 1.74 -5.90
C ASP A 85 -30.01 1.63 -4.40
N THR A 86 -29.51 0.50 -3.89
CA THR A 86 -29.21 0.31 -2.46
C THR A 86 -28.14 1.32 -2.00
N VAL A 87 -27.03 1.45 -2.77
CA VAL A 87 -25.97 2.40 -2.48
C VAL A 87 -26.50 3.83 -2.48
N SER A 88 -27.30 4.21 -3.46
CA SER A 88 -27.90 5.56 -3.54
C SER A 88 -28.76 5.91 -2.34
N GLN A 89 -29.53 4.96 -1.84
CA GLN A 89 -30.38 5.15 -0.65
C GLN A 89 -29.53 5.29 0.61
N VAL A 90 -28.54 4.43 0.78
CA VAL A 90 -27.70 4.40 1.99
C VAL A 90 -26.81 5.63 2.11
N PHE A 91 -26.25 6.12 0.99
CA PHE A 91 -25.34 7.24 0.95
C PHE A 91 -25.99 8.56 0.52
N TYR A 92 -27.33 8.57 0.34
CA TYR A 92 -28.11 9.74 -0.05
C TYR A 92 -27.59 10.41 -1.32
N LEU A 93 -27.25 9.61 -2.35
CA LEU A 93 -26.67 10.10 -3.57
C LEU A 93 -27.68 10.85 -4.44
N SER A 94 -27.26 11.94 -5.04
CA SER A 94 -28.00 12.61 -6.09
C SER A 94 -28.03 11.78 -7.40
N SER A 95 -28.94 12.12 -8.29
CA SER A 95 -29.03 11.45 -9.61
C SER A 95 -27.72 11.55 -10.41
N GLY A 96 -27.00 12.68 -10.29
CA GLY A 96 -25.70 12.87 -10.97
C GLY A 96 -24.62 11.96 -10.40
N GLU A 97 -24.54 11.81 -9.08
CA GLU A 97 -23.58 10.93 -8.40
C GLU A 97 -23.86 9.46 -8.68
N LYS A 98 -25.13 9.08 -8.71
CA LYS A 98 -25.55 7.75 -9.12
C LYS A 98 -25.05 7.42 -10.54
N GLN A 99 -25.27 8.35 -11.49
CA GLN A 99 -24.80 8.18 -12.85
C GLN A 99 -23.28 8.16 -12.98
N LEU A 100 -22.57 8.96 -12.16
CA LEU A 100 -21.13 8.95 -12.08
C LEU A 100 -20.62 7.59 -11.67
N LEU A 101 -21.15 7.00 -10.58
CA LEU A 101 -20.70 5.68 -10.09
C LEU A 101 -20.96 4.56 -11.11
N LEU A 102 -22.07 4.62 -11.85
CA LEU A 102 -22.38 3.65 -12.92
C LEU A 102 -21.40 3.74 -14.08
N SER A 103 -20.96 4.96 -14.45
CA SER A 103 -20.08 5.21 -15.60
C SER A 103 -18.60 5.27 -15.24
N SER A 104 -18.23 5.20 -13.96
CA SER A 104 -16.86 5.30 -13.46
C SER A 104 -15.94 4.24 -14.08
N ASN A 105 -14.71 4.64 -14.37
CA ASN A 105 -13.63 3.75 -14.72
C ASN A 105 -12.89 3.24 -13.46
N VAL A 106 -11.88 2.40 -13.66
CA VAL A 106 -11.01 1.94 -12.57
C VAL A 106 -10.33 3.13 -11.90
N GLY A 107 -10.43 3.19 -10.57
CA GLY A 107 -9.87 4.28 -9.77
C GLY A 107 -10.75 5.52 -9.65
N GLU A 108 -11.87 5.60 -10.37
CA GLU A 108 -12.82 6.72 -10.27
C GLU A 108 -13.95 6.39 -9.30
N GLY A 109 -14.44 7.41 -8.59
CA GLY A 109 -15.52 7.25 -7.63
C GLY A 109 -15.82 8.51 -6.83
N LEU A 110 -16.48 8.33 -5.70
CA LEU A 110 -16.83 9.37 -4.75
C LEU A 110 -16.08 9.16 -3.43
N PHE A 111 -15.49 10.22 -2.93
CA PHE A 111 -14.81 10.25 -1.64
C PHE A 111 -15.58 11.12 -0.66
N PHE A 112 -15.93 10.55 0.47
CA PHE A 112 -16.64 11.21 1.55
C PHE A 112 -15.70 11.46 2.72
N ALA A 113 -15.73 12.66 3.26
CA ALA A 113 -15.03 13.06 4.47
C ALA A 113 -15.99 13.85 5.39
N GLY A 114 -16.57 13.17 6.36
CA GLY A 114 -17.65 13.71 7.18
C GLY A 114 -18.88 14.04 6.34
N GLN A 115 -19.29 15.31 6.31
CA GLN A 115 -20.47 15.78 5.58
C GLN A 115 -20.17 16.17 4.11
N SER A 116 -18.91 16.29 3.75
CA SER A 116 -18.49 16.70 2.42
C SER A 116 -18.11 15.49 1.59
N HIS A 117 -18.44 15.54 0.30
CA HIS A 117 -17.99 14.53 -0.66
C HIS A 117 -17.60 15.15 -2.00
N VAL A 118 -16.76 14.46 -2.74
CA VAL A 118 -16.18 14.92 -4.00
C VAL A 118 -15.91 13.72 -4.93
N ALA A 119 -16.09 13.95 -6.22
CA ALA A 119 -15.65 12.98 -7.22
C ALA A 119 -14.12 12.95 -7.26
N ILE A 120 -13.55 11.74 -7.27
CA ILE A 120 -12.12 11.51 -7.28
C ILE A 120 -11.71 10.58 -8.41
N ARG A 121 -10.44 10.70 -8.80
CA ARG A 121 -9.74 9.73 -9.63
C ARG A 121 -8.39 9.42 -8.99
N VAL A 122 -8.20 8.19 -8.61
CA VAL A 122 -6.92 7.69 -8.08
C VAL A 122 -6.08 7.19 -9.25
N VAL A 123 -4.87 7.72 -9.38
CA VAL A 123 -3.93 7.33 -10.43
C VAL A 123 -2.66 6.80 -9.76
N ALA A 124 -2.39 5.52 -9.94
CA ALA A 124 -1.16 4.91 -9.45
C ALA A 124 0.03 5.37 -10.29
N SER A 125 1.15 5.65 -9.65
CA SER A 125 2.43 5.85 -10.35
C SER A 125 2.89 4.54 -11.01
N PRO A 126 3.79 4.55 -12.00
CA PRO A 126 4.33 3.33 -12.60
C PRO A 126 4.93 2.37 -11.56
N PHE A 127 5.60 2.91 -10.53
CA PHE A 127 6.17 2.11 -9.45
C PHE A 127 5.08 1.46 -8.58
N GLU A 128 4.06 2.22 -8.19
CA GLU A 128 2.94 1.66 -7.43
C GLU A 128 2.19 0.61 -8.24
N ASN A 129 1.96 0.87 -9.53
CA ASN A 129 1.30 -0.09 -10.42
C ASN A 129 2.04 -1.42 -10.50
N SER A 130 3.38 -1.41 -10.55
CA SER A 130 4.19 -2.64 -10.57
C SER A 130 4.04 -3.48 -9.29
N ILE A 131 3.69 -2.84 -8.16
CA ILE A 131 3.51 -3.54 -6.88
C ILE A 131 2.07 -4.05 -6.71
N ILE A 132 1.08 -3.28 -7.18
CA ILE A 132 -0.35 -3.55 -6.92
C ILE A 132 -1.06 -4.27 -8.05
N THR A 133 -0.45 -4.38 -9.24
CA THR A 133 -1.09 -5.03 -10.38
C THR A 133 -1.39 -6.49 -10.10
N SER A 134 -2.61 -6.89 -10.41
CA SER A 134 -3.05 -8.29 -10.42
C SER A 134 -3.34 -8.82 -11.83
N ALA A 135 -2.99 -8.04 -12.86
CA ALA A 135 -3.21 -8.42 -14.25
C ALA A 135 -2.22 -9.53 -14.65
N PRO A 136 -2.69 -10.75 -15.00
CA PRO A 136 -1.80 -11.89 -15.31
C PRO A 136 -0.78 -11.60 -16.39
N GLN A 137 -1.15 -10.77 -17.37
CA GLN A 137 -0.28 -10.39 -18.50
C GLN A 137 0.88 -9.47 -18.06
N GLU A 138 0.69 -8.68 -17.03
CA GLU A 138 1.72 -7.79 -16.48
C GLU A 138 2.67 -8.58 -15.57
N LEU A 139 2.13 -9.49 -14.78
CA LEU A 139 2.92 -10.38 -13.91
C LEU A 139 3.86 -11.28 -14.72
N ILE A 140 3.41 -11.83 -15.85
CA ILE A 140 4.24 -12.66 -16.75
C ILE A 140 5.39 -11.81 -17.32
N LYS A 141 5.13 -10.58 -17.74
CA LYS A 141 6.18 -9.68 -18.26
C LYS A 141 7.23 -9.31 -17.23
N GLU A 142 6.85 -9.16 -15.96
CA GLU A 142 7.79 -8.89 -14.87
C GLU A 142 8.66 -10.12 -14.56
N ASP A 143 8.07 -11.32 -14.54
CA ASP A 143 8.81 -12.58 -14.38
C ASP A 143 9.82 -12.79 -15.50
N ASP A 144 9.46 -12.50 -16.75
CA ASP A 144 10.36 -12.62 -17.91
C ASP A 144 11.50 -11.58 -17.85
N ARG A 145 11.22 -10.35 -17.42
CA ARG A 145 12.24 -9.32 -17.19
C ARG A 145 13.19 -9.69 -16.05
N ALA A 146 12.67 -10.22 -14.96
CA ALA A 146 13.48 -10.67 -13.84
C ALA A 146 14.43 -11.81 -14.23
N LYS A 147 13.95 -12.78 -15.04
CA LYS A 147 14.77 -13.88 -15.58
C LYS A 147 15.85 -13.37 -16.52
N GLN A 148 15.53 -12.45 -17.44
CA GLN A 148 16.51 -11.85 -18.35
C GLN A 148 17.60 -11.05 -17.61
N THR A 149 17.24 -10.40 -16.50
CA THR A 149 18.23 -9.66 -15.68
C THR A 149 19.17 -10.62 -14.95
N LEU A 150 18.67 -11.75 -14.46
CA LEU A 150 19.48 -12.80 -13.82
C LEU A 150 20.43 -13.47 -14.82
N ASP A 151 19.97 -13.78 -16.03
CA ASP A 151 20.79 -14.38 -17.08
C ASP A 151 21.89 -13.42 -17.53
N ASN A 152 21.61 -12.13 -17.67
CA ASN A 152 22.61 -11.13 -18.06
C ASN A 152 23.63 -10.87 -16.93
N THR A 153 23.26 -11.05 -15.67
CA THR A 153 24.20 -10.91 -14.54
C THR A 153 25.09 -12.15 -14.40
N ALA A 154 24.59 -13.33 -14.74
CA ALA A 154 25.36 -14.57 -14.73
C ALA A 154 26.39 -14.66 -15.86
N LEU A 155 26.25 -13.87 -16.95
CA LEU A 155 27.18 -13.81 -18.06
C LEU A 155 28.29 -12.77 -17.86
N GLN A 156 28.30 -12.01 -16.79
CA GLN A 156 29.34 -11.06 -16.39
C GLN A 156 30.14 -11.58 -15.18
N GLU A 157 30.72 -12.78 -15.30
CA GLU A 157 31.82 -13.13 -14.40
C GLU A 157 33.07 -12.34 -14.84
N PRO A 158 33.75 -11.63 -13.91
CA PRO A 158 34.98 -10.96 -14.24
C PRO A 158 36.05 -12.02 -14.54
N SER A 159 36.59 -12.01 -15.77
CA SER A 159 37.76 -12.77 -16.13
C SER A 159 38.98 -12.17 -15.43
N ASP A 160 39.19 -12.53 -14.18
CA ASP A 160 40.45 -12.30 -13.49
C ASP A 160 41.49 -13.33 -13.98
N ASN A 161 42.16 -13.01 -15.03
CA ASN A 161 43.46 -13.57 -15.34
C ASN A 161 44.53 -12.50 -15.08
N PRO A 162 45.35 -12.61 -14.04
CA PRO A 162 46.49 -11.74 -13.87
C PRO A 162 47.58 -12.21 -14.86
N VAL A 163 47.79 -11.41 -15.91
CA VAL A 163 48.98 -11.54 -16.77
C VAL A 163 50.19 -11.14 -15.93
N ILE A 164 50.97 -12.14 -15.52
CA ILE A 164 52.30 -11.94 -14.93
C ILE A 164 53.23 -11.52 -16.08
N GLN A 165 53.51 -10.23 -16.18
CA GLN A 165 54.63 -9.73 -16.97
C GLN A 165 55.88 -9.67 -16.08
N ASN A 166 56.78 -10.64 -16.31
CA ASN A 166 58.15 -10.60 -15.82
C ASN A 166 58.92 -9.54 -16.59
N ASN A 167 59.32 -8.44 -15.96
CA ASN A 167 60.39 -7.58 -16.40
C ASN A 167 61.47 -7.49 -15.32
N PRO A 168 62.76 -7.59 -15.71
CA PRO A 168 63.89 -7.61 -14.77
C PRO A 168 64.24 -6.21 -14.25
N PRO A 169 65.03 -6.12 -13.17
CA PRO A 169 65.21 -4.88 -12.41
C PRO A 169 66.24 -3.95 -13.04
N GLU A 170 65.88 -2.71 -13.30
CA GLU A 170 66.80 -1.62 -13.53
C GLU A 170 67.14 -0.88 -12.25
N GLN A 171 68.43 -0.83 -11.98
CA GLN A 171 69.06 0.00 -10.96
C GLN A 171 69.13 1.46 -11.43
N ASN A 172 68.79 2.41 -10.60
CA ASN A 172 69.68 3.50 -10.17
C ASN A 172 68.98 4.62 -9.40
N LYS A 173 69.48 4.81 -8.20
CA LYS A 173 70.04 6.04 -7.60
C LYS A 173 69.32 7.37 -7.93
N ASN A 174 68.69 7.97 -6.94
CA ASN A 174 69.28 9.12 -6.30
C ASN A 174 68.47 9.56 -5.04
N VAL A 175 69.26 9.68 -4.02
CA VAL A 175 69.00 10.28 -2.74
C VAL A 175 68.71 11.79 -2.92
N ASN A 176 67.70 12.30 -2.32
CA ASN A 176 67.77 13.65 -1.78
C ASN A 176 66.90 13.79 -0.51
N ILE A 177 67.63 14.08 0.52
CA ILE A 177 67.20 14.31 1.87
C ILE A 177 66.97 15.83 2.03
N ASN A 178 65.90 16.25 2.60
CA ASN A 178 65.88 17.25 3.68
C ASN A 178 64.46 17.75 4.02
N PRO A 179 64.31 18.48 5.16
CA PRO A 179 63.55 17.98 6.29
C PRO A 179 62.38 18.90 6.62
N PRO A 180 61.74 18.76 7.84
CA PRO A 180 60.43 19.31 8.11
C PRO A 180 60.52 20.67 8.84
N LEU A 181 59.48 21.47 8.72
CA LEU A 181 59.20 22.63 9.57
C LEU A 181 57.67 22.72 9.78
N GLN A 182 57.29 22.50 11.00
CA GLN A 182 56.89 23.37 12.12
C GLN A 182 55.52 24.03 11.93
N LYS A 183 54.67 23.60 12.83
CA LYS A 183 53.69 24.28 13.70
C LYS A 183 53.51 25.78 13.53
N ASP A 184 52.23 26.18 13.55
CA ASP A 184 51.62 27.14 14.49
C ASP A 184 50.10 27.08 14.23
N SER A 185 49.28 26.77 15.17
CA SER A 185 48.66 27.35 16.37
C SER A 185 48.04 28.73 16.18
N SER A 186 46.81 28.77 16.62
CA SER A 186 45.95 29.92 17.05
C SER A 186 45.16 30.65 15.95
N LEU A 187 43.88 30.60 15.96
CA LEU A 187 42.88 31.25 16.85
C LEU A 187 41.50 30.62 16.57
#